data_6dffdecc97c8c0afbe7854769e498be1
#
_entry.id   6dffdecc97c8c0afbe7854769e498be1
#
_cell.length_a   1.000
_cell.length_b   1.000
_cell.length_c   1.000
_cell.angle_alpha   90.00
_cell.angle_beta   90.00
_cell.angle_gamma   90.00
#
_symmetry.space_group_name_H-M   'P 1'
#
loop_
_entity.id
_entity.type
_entity.pdbx_description
1 polymer ?
#
loop_
_entity_poly.entity_id
_entity_poly.type
_entity_poly.pdbx_seq_one_letter_code
_entity_poly.pdbx_strand_id
1 'polypeptide(L)'
;VATSELQVNLGRRALLLTAASLPVACLSSLPFPQGVSEPQPFDIHMRPPQVGQQWVYNIKNVFNSLSIDIITETVVSVGEQVRISRLSQKFGALPDEIQKPWGYVLQDPHWNPPQKFQKTIPLWPEELRVGWSGFYRTRYEVLGYPDNSYYWGLNIDAQAWESEQVPAGNFLTLKYHSSAPQFQSNDFSRLANWRDEDVWLSPKIGRWVIRRSWGRYVISGVTAGTALFEDYLESELLSWK
;
A
#
# COMPACT_ATOMS: atom_id res chain seq x y z
N VAL A 1 -59.79 55.77 15.76
CA VAL A 1 -59.98 54.31 15.67
C VAL A 1 -59.00 53.75 14.63
N ALA A 2 -57.88 53.22 15.00
CA ALA A 2 -57.11 52.26 14.26
C ALA A 2 -55.68 52.20 14.84
N THR A 3 -55.44 51.40 15.84
CA THR A 3 -54.09 50.98 16.26
C THR A 3 -54.24 49.62 16.93
N SER A 4 -54.01 48.51 16.21
CA SER A 4 -53.64 47.26 16.80
C SER A 4 -53.50 46.13 15.72
N GLU A 5 -52.52 46.15 14.88
CA GLU A 5 -52.14 44.97 14.10
C GLU A 5 -50.68 45.03 13.61
N LEU A 6 -49.74 45.16 14.48
CA LEU A 6 -48.31 45.16 14.08
C LEU A 6 -47.38 44.59 15.13
N GLN A 7 -47.80 43.56 15.85
CA GLN A 7 -46.90 42.92 16.85
C GLN A 7 -46.87 41.40 16.86
N VAL A 8 -47.27 40.70 15.80
CA VAL A 8 -47.27 39.21 15.85
C VAL A 8 -46.31 38.52 14.86
N ASN A 9 -45.46 39.28 14.17
CA ASN A 9 -44.65 38.64 13.11
C ASN A 9 -43.13 38.67 13.32
N LEU A 10 -42.64 39.08 14.46
CA LEU A 10 -41.17 39.01 14.75
C LEU A 10 -40.70 37.77 15.48
N GLY A 11 -41.62 36.99 16.08
CA GLY A 11 -41.25 35.79 16.83
C GLY A 11 -41.06 34.54 15.98
N ARG A 12 -41.55 34.48 14.74
CA ARG A 12 -41.45 33.28 13.88
C ARG A 12 -40.26 33.26 12.92
N ARG A 13 -39.58 34.39 12.73
CA ARG A 13 -38.38 34.44 11.86
C ARG A 13 -37.05 34.19 12.58
N ALA A 14 -37.03 34.25 13.91
CA ALA A 14 -35.84 33.99 14.71
C ALA A 14 -35.60 32.51 14.99
N LEU A 15 -36.55 31.62 14.75
CA LEU A 15 -36.44 30.18 15.08
C LEU A 15 -36.00 29.32 13.90
N LEU A 16 -35.81 29.88 12.70
CA LEU A 16 -35.37 29.15 11.51
C LEU A 16 -33.91 29.34 11.12
N LEU A 17 -33.14 30.12 11.87
CA LEU A 17 -31.74 30.41 11.59
C LEU A 17 -30.73 29.68 12.51
N THR A 18 -31.21 28.89 13.46
CA THR A 18 -30.32 28.12 14.40
C THR A 18 -30.24 26.62 14.12
N ALA A 19 -30.84 26.13 13.02
CA ALA A 19 -30.84 24.71 12.69
C ALA A 19 -29.89 24.33 11.54
N ALA A 20 -29.02 25.22 11.08
CA ALA A 20 -28.15 24.99 9.90
C ALA A 20 -26.66 24.95 10.20
N SER A 21 -26.27 24.77 11.46
CA SER A 21 -24.87 24.43 11.80
C SER A 21 -24.78 23.05 12.46
N LEU A 22 -25.26 22.02 11.76
CA LEU A 22 -24.74 20.69 12.00
C LEU A 22 -23.28 20.74 11.53
N PRO A 23 -22.31 20.46 12.41
CA PRO A 23 -20.95 20.25 11.94
C PRO A 23 -21.06 19.12 10.94
N VAL A 24 -20.64 19.38 9.71
CA VAL A 24 -20.19 18.31 8.82
C VAL A 24 -19.07 17.65 9.61
N ALA A 25 -19.44 16.61 10.38
CA ALA A 25 -18.45 15.69 10.89
C ALA A 25 -17.72 15.22 9.67
N CYS A 26 -16.51 15.73 9.46
CA CYS A 26 -15.54 15.10 8.60
C CYS A 26 -15.67 13.62 8.95
N LEU A 27 -16.01 12.79 7.98
CA LEU A 27 -15.77 11.37 8.04
C LEU A 27 -14.24 11.26 8.25
N SER A 28 -13.83 11.40 9.51
CA SER A 28 -12.51 10.98 9.94
C SER A 28 -12.46 9.53 9.51
N SER A 29 -11.59 9.23 8.57
CA SER A 29 -11.20 7.85 8.24
C SER A 29 -11.17 7.11 9.57
N LEU A 30 -11.93 6.02 9.66
CA LEU A 30 -11.90 5.17 10.85
C LEU A 30 -10.42 4.95 11.18
N PRO A 31 -9.96 5.24 12.40
CA PRO A 31 -8.58 5.06 12.74
C PRO A 31 -8.28 3.57 12.54
N PHE A 32 -7.44 3.28 11.54
CA PHE A 32 -6.89 1.94 11.42
C PHE A 32 -6.18 1.62 12.74
N PRO A 33 -6.24 0.38 13.23
CA PRO A 33 -5.45 -0.02 14.38
C PRO A 33 -4.00 0.40 14.10
N GLN A 34 -3.50 1.33 14.88
CA GLN A 34 -2.09 1.69 14.82
C GLN A 34 -1.36 0.72 15.73
N GLY A 35 -0.25 0.18 15.27
CA GLY A 35 0.63 -0.60 16.10
C GLY A 35 1.11 0.19 17.31
N VAL A 36 1.54 -0.51 18.33
CA VAL A 36 2.14 0.14 19.51
C VAL A 36 3.51 0.68 19.11
N SER A 37 3.72 1.98 19.29
CA SER A 37 5.00 2.63 18.99
C SER A 37 6.12 2.05 19.84
N GLU A 38 7.25 1.73 19.22
CA GLU A 38 8.42 1.14 19.81
C GLU A 38 9.67 2.02 19.60
N PRO A 39 10.64 1.99 20.51
CA PRO A 39 11.91 2.68 20.31
C PRO A 39 12.70 2.04 19.15
N GLN A 40 13.57 2.86 18.51
CA GLN A 40 14.52 2.37 17.50
C GLN A 40 15.37 1.23 18.07
N PRO A 41 15.30 0.02 17.53
CA PRO A 41 16.15 -1.07 18.00
C PRO A 41 17.60 -0.83 17.61
N PHE A 42 18.52 -1.36 18.44
CA PHE A 42 19.94 -1.31 18.19
C PHE A 42 20.38 -2.50 17.34
N ASP A 43 21.24 -2.29 16.35
CA ASP A 43 21.90 -3.33 15.53
C ASP A 43 20.93 -4.35 14.91
N ILE A 44 19.93 -3.85 14.20
CA ILE A 44 18.95 -4.68 13.54
C ILE A 44 19.23 -4.84 12.05
N HIS A 45 19.17 -6.09 11.58
CA HIS A 45 19.40 -6.45 10.18
C HIS A 45 18.28 -7.32 9.64
N MET A 46 18.02 -7.18 8.35
CA MET A 46 17.07 -8.06 7.65
C MET A 46 17.60 -9.50 7.65
N ARG A 47 16.73 -10.44 8.04
CA ARG A 47 17.02 -11.87 7.89
C ARG A 47 17.34 -12.17 6.43
N PRO A 48 18.48 -12.84 6.13
CA PRO A 48 18.80 -13.24 4.78
C PRO A 48 17.84 -14.33 4.28
N PRO A 49 17.57 -14.39 2.96
CA PRO A 49 16.68 -15.38 2.38
C PRO A 49 17.29 -16.78 2.46
N GLN A 50 16.46 -17.78 2.71
CA GLN A 50 16.85 -19.19 2.72
C GLN A 50 15.88 -20.00 1.85
N VAL A 51 16.40 -20.92 1.04
CA VAL A 51 15.57 -21.81 0.22
C VAL A 51 14.61 -22.60 1.13
N GLY A 52 13.32 -22.62 0.77
CA GLY A 52 12.26 -23.23 1.56
C GLY A 52 11.64 -22.31 2.59
N GLN A 53 12.20 -21.11 2.82
CA GLN A 53 11.53 -20.08 3.63
C GLN A 53 10.20 -19.70 3.01
N GLN A 54 9.17 -19.57 3.83
CA GLN A 54 7.81 -19.42 3.35
C GLN A 54 7.03 -18.41 4.19
N TRP A 55 6.19 -17.64 3.52
CA TRP A 55 5.21 -16.73 4.13
C TRP A 55 3.83 -16.99 3.52
N VAL A 56 2.81 -17.05 4.36
CA VAL A 56 1.43 -17.23 3.94
C VAL A 56 0.64 -16.00 4.31
N TYR A 57 -0.01 -15.38 3.32
CA TYR A 57 -0.76 -14.15 3.49
C TYR A 57 -2.24 -14.33 3.20
N ASN A 58 -3.08 -13.73 4.03
CA ASN A 58 -4.47 -13.47 3.70
C ASN A 58 -4.55 -12.12 2.96
N ILE A 59 -5.07 -12.14 1.76
CA ILE A 59 -5.31 -10.93 0.96
C ILE A 59 -6.74 -10.49 1.19
N LYS A 60 -6.92 -9.27 1.71
CA LYS A 60 -8.21 -8.68 2.03
C LYS A 60 -8.48 -7.45 1.18
N ASN A 61 -9.72 -7.20 0.84
CA ASN A 61 -10.15 -5.89 0.37
C ASN A 61 -10.40 -4.98 1.58
N VAL A 62 -9.69 -3.84 1.64
CA VAL A 62 -9.73 -2.93 2.80
C VAL A 62 -11.10 -2.27 2.96
N PHE A 63 -11.85 -2.02 1.86
CA PHE A 63 -13.16 -1.36 1.93
C PHE A 63 -14.22 -2.17 2.66
N ASN A 64 -14.17 -3.50 2.57
CA ASN A 64 -15.19 -4.38 3.15
C ASN A 64 -14.61 -5.46 4.08
N SER A 65 -13.29 -5.48 4.26
CA SER A 65 -12.53 -6.45 5.09
C SER A 65 -12.73 -7.91 4.68
N LEU A 66 -13.25 -8.18 3.47
CA LEU A 66 -13.43 -9.54 2.98
C LEU A 66 -12.12 -10.13 2.48
N SER A 67 -11.85 -11.37 2.87
CA SER A 67 -10.75 -12.16 2.30
C SER A 67 -11.04 -12.44 0.82
N ILE A 68 -10.07 -12.10 -0.03
CA ILE A 68 -10.13 -12.32 -1.48
C ILE A 68 -9.42 -13.60 -1.86
N ASP A 69 -8.26 -13.85 -1.22
CA ASP A 69 -7.37 -14.96 -1.55
C ASP A 69 -6.41 -15.27 -0.40
N ILE A 70 -5.79 -16.45 -0.44
CA ILE A 70 -4.64 -16.79 0.39
C ILE A 70 -3.48 -17.06 -0.55
N ILE A 71 -2.38 -16.33 -0.36
CA ILE A 71 -1.17 -16.45 -1.17
C ILE A 71 -0.04 -17.00 -0.32
N THR A 72 0.58 -18.06 -0.83
CA THR A 72 1.82 -18.62 -0.27
C THR A 72 3.00 -18.15 -1.10
N GLU A 73 3.96 -17.51 -0.46
CA GLU A 73 5.23 -17.07 -1.05
C GLU A 73 6.36 -17.97 -0.53
N THR A 74 7.18 -18.54 -1.41
CA THR A 74 8.23 -19.49 -1.05
C THR A 74 9.53 -19.12 -1.74
N VAL A 75 10.62 -18.98 -1.00
CA VAL A 75 11.97 -18.82 -1.57
C VAL A 75 12.38 -20.15 -2.23
N VAL A 76 12.47 -20.16 -3.55
CA VAL A 76 12.80 -21.35 -4.34
C VAL A 76 14.26 -21.39 -4.79
N SER A 77 14.93 -20.24 -4.85
CA SER A 77 16.37 -20.19 -5.11
C SER A 77 17.00 -18.94 -4.49
N VAL A 78 18.26 -19.09 -4.07
CA VAL A 78 19.14 -18.05 -3.54
C VAL A 78 20.49 -18.16 -4.24
N GLY A 79 20.97 -17.09 -4.84
CA GLY A 79 22.23 -17.02 -5.59
C GLY A 79 22.44 -15.62 -6.12
N GLU A 80 22.81 -15.47 -7.39
CA GLU A 80 22.91 -14.17 -8.06
C GLU A 80 21.57 -13.41 -8.02
N GLN A 81 20.46 -14.17 -8.01
CA GLN A 81 19.11 -13.68 -7.83
C GLN A 81 18.41 -14.49 -6.74
N VAL A 82 17.52 -13.85 -6.01
CA VAL A 82 16.57 -14.53 -5.12
C VAL A 82 15.25 -14.64 -5.87
N ARG A 83 14.74 -15.86 -6.01
CA ARG A 83 13.46 -16.13 -6.63
C ARG A 83 12.46 -16.60 -5.59
N ILE A 84 11.31 -15.96 -5.56
CA ILE A 84 10.20 -16.26 -4.66
C ILE A 84 9.01 -16.68 -5.52
N SER A 85 8.63 -17.95 -5.44
CA SER A 85 7.42 -18.44 -6.09
C SER A 85 6.19 -18.02 -5.31
N ARG A 86 5.08 -17.82 -6.02
CA ARG A 86 3.81 -17.38 -5.44
C ARG A 86 2.69 -18.32 -5.87
N LEU A 87 1.95 -18.82 -4.90
CA LEU A 87 0.82 -19.73 -5.11
C LEU A 87 -0.44 -19.16 -4.48
N SER A 88 -1.43 -18.85 -5.30
CA SER A 88 -2.77 -18.47 -4.91
C SER A 88 -3.63 -19.72 -4.66
N GLN A 89 -4.41 -19.72 -3.58
CA GLN A 89 -5.41 -20.79 -3.38
C GLN A 89 -6.50 -20.76 -4.46
N LYS A 90 -6.83 -19.56 -4.94
CA LYS A 90 -7.92 -19.37 -5.89
C LYS A 90 -7.51 -19.55 -7.35
N PHE A 91 -6.30 -19.08 -7.70
CA PHE A 91 -5.85 -18.97 -9.09
C PHE A 91 -4.66 -19.88 -9.45
N GLY A 92 -4.11 -20.62 -8.48
CA GLY A 92 -2.94 -21.46 -8.69
C GLY A 92 -1.63 -20.65 -8.75
N ALA A 93 -0.70 -21.06 -9.60
CA ALA A 93 0.60 -20.41 -9.72
C ALA A 93 0.47 -18.97 -10.24
N LEU A 94 1.07 -18.02 -9.52
CA LEU A 94 1.17 -16.63 -9.90
C LEU A 94 2.59 -16.31 -10.40
N PRO A 95 2.81 -15.17 -11.06
CA PRO A 95 4.15 -14.73 -11.42
C PRO A 95 5.06 -14.65 -10.21
N ASP A 96 6.31 -15.08 -10.36
CA ASP A 96 7.32 -15.04 -9.31
C ASP A 96 7.78 -13.62 -9.02
N GLU A 97 8.22 -13.37 -7.79
CA GLU A 97 9.03 -12.21 -7.45
C GLU A 97 10.50 -12.55 -7.65
N ILE A 98 11.26 -11.63 -8.27
CA ILE A 98 12.71 -11.76 -8.45
C ILE A 98 13.40 -10.56 -7.84
N GLN A 99 14.37 -10.81 -6.97
CA GLN A 99 15.21 -9.79 -6.36
C GLN A 99 16.68 -9.96 -6.75
N LYS A 100 17.41 -8.84 -6.88
CA LYS A 100 18.83 -8.84 -7.22
C LYS A 100 19.49 -7.51 -6.76
N PRO A 101 20.24 -7.49 -5.66
CA PRO A 101 20.34 -8.51 -4.60
C PRO A 101 19.07 -8.57 -3.73
N TRP A 102 19.14 -9.30 -2.62
CA TRP A 102 18.07 -9.32 -1.61
C TRP A 102 17.71 -7.91 -1.14
N GLY A 103 16.41 -7.60 -1.15
CA GLY A 103 15.91 -6.26 -0.86
C GLY A 103 15.76 -5.35 -2.07
N TYR A 104 16.23 -5.76 -3.27
CA TYR A 104 16.08 -4.99 -4.49
C TYR A 104 15.31 -5.78 -5.54
N VAL A 105 14.10 -5.33 -5.84
CA VAL A 105 13.20 -6.02 -6.75
C VAL A 105 13.59 -5.75 -8.21
N LEU A 106 13.68 -6.84 -8.99
CA LEU A 106 13.82 -6.84 -10.45
C LEU A 106 12.49 -7.14 -11.12
N GLN A 107 11.70 -8.06 -10.55
CA GLN A 107 10.38 -8.41 -11.02
C GLN A 107 9.40 -8.35 -9.86
N ASP A 108 8.42 -7.45 -9.96
CA ASP A 108 7.40 -7.22 -8.95
C ASP A 108 6.04 -7.73 -9.45
N PRO A 109 5.54 -8.83 -8.89
CA PRO A 109 4.26 -9.41 -9.27
C PRO A 109 3.08 -8.89 -8.43
N HIS A 110 3.29 -7.96 -7.51
CA HIS A 110 2.26 -7.52 -6.56
C HIS A 110 1.30 -6.47 -7.14
N TRP A 111 1.72 -5.82 -8.24
CA TRP A 111 0.87 -4.90 -8.97
C TRP A 111 0.18 -5.57 -10.15
N ASN A 112 -0.95 -5.04 -10.56
CA ASN A 112 -1.65 -5.45 -11.77
C ASN A 112 -1.54 -4.33 -12.82
N PRO A 113 -0.91 -4.58 -14.00
CA PRO A 113 -0.19 -5.82 -14.35
C PRO A 113 1.15 -5.97 -13.62
N PRO A 114 1.69 -7.21 -13.53
CA PRO A 114 3.03 -7.47 -12.98
C PRO A 114 4.13 -6.72 -13.75
N GLN A 115 5.15 -6.26 -13.04
CA GLN A 115 6.19 -5.37 -13.55
C GLN A 115 7.56 -6.05 -13.56
N LYS A 116 8.37 -5.77 -14.57
CA LYS A 116 9.79 -6.11 -14.62
C LYS A 116 10.60 -4.84 -14.83
N PHE A 117 11.45 -4.51 -13.87
CA PHE A 117 12.24 -3.28 -13.88
C PHE A 117 13.52 -3.43 -14.68
N GLN A 118 13.92 -2.38 -15.41
CA GLN A 118 15.19 -2.34 -16.15
C GLN A 118 16.39 -2.21 -15.20
N LYS A 119 16.23 -1.45 -14.11
CA LYS A 119 17.15 -1.37 -12.98
C LYS A 119 16.39 -1.74 -11.74
N THR A 120 16.98 -2.56 -10.89
CA THR A 120 16.39 -2.93 -9.60
C THR A 120 16.13 -1.68 -8.74
N ILE A 121 15.08 -1.73 -7.98
CA ILE A 121 14.71 -0.71 -7.00
C ILE A 121 14.55 -1.34 -5.62
N PRO A 122 14.82 -0.62 -4.53
CA PRO A 122 14.66 -1.18 -3.21
C PRO A 122 13.19 -1.52 -2.93
N LEU A 123 12.99 -2.66 -2.29
CA LEU A 123 11.68 -3.14 -1.85
C LEU A 123 11.32 -2.62 -0.46
N TRP A 124 12.34 -2.18 0.30
CA TRP A 124 12.22 -1.58 1.63
C TRP A 124 13.33 -0.54 1.86
N PRO A 125 13.28 0.27 2.94
CA PRO A 125 14.35 1.22 3.28
C PRO A 125 15.73 0.56 3.31
N GLU A 126 16.73 1.17 2.67
CA GLU A 126 18.12 0.66 2.67
C GLU A 126 18.72 0.68 4.09
N GLU A 127 18.32 1.66 4.90
CA GLU A 127 18.62 1.71 6.33
C GLU A 127 17.34 1.50 7.13
N LEU A 128 17.34 0.53 8.04
CA LEU A 128 16.20 0.25 8.92
C LEU A 128 16.12 1.29 10.05
N ARG A 129 15.99 2.56 9.71
CA ARG A 129 16.04 3.70 10.63
C ARG A 129 14.89 4.66 10.36
N VAL A 130 14.18 5.04 11.43
CA VAL A 130 13.14 6.08 11.35
C VAL A 130 13.71 7.38 10.79
N GLY A 131 12.96 8.01 9.89
CA GLY A 131 13.37 9.23 9.19
C GLY A 131 14.32 9.01 8.01
N TRP A 132 14.66 7.76 7.69
CA TRP A 132 15.33 7.46 6.42
C TRP A 132 14.35 7.66 5.27
N SER A 133 14.82 8.27 4.18
CA SER A 133 14.04 8.43 2.94
C SER A 133 14.92 8.22 1.72
N GLY A 134 14.32 7.72 0.64
CA GLY A 134 15.01 7.48 -0.62
C GLY A 134 14.11 7.74 -1.82
N PHE A 135 14.72 8.16 -2.93
CA PHE A 135 14.03 8.35 -4.21
C PHE A 135 14.78 7.66 -5.34
N TYR A 136 14.04 6.81 -6.08
CA TYR A 136 14.61 5.95 -7.13
C TYR A 136 13.86 6.17 -8.45
N ARG A 137 14.59 6.04 -9.54
CA ARG A 137 14.04 6.16 -10.90
C ARG A 137 14.47 4.99 -11.74
N THR A 138 13.51 4.39 -12.42
CA THR A 138 13.74 3.30 -13.36
C THR A 138 12.67 3.32 -14.46
N ARG A 139 12.74 2.35 -15.32
CA ARG A 139 11.65 2.01 -16.25
C ARG A 139 11.23 0.57 -16.00
N TYR A 140 9.98 0.26 -16.29
CA TYR A 140 9.49 -1.10 -16.21
C TYR A 140 8.85 -1.52 -17.53
N GLU A 141 8.79 -2.80 -17.73
CA GLU A 141 8.02 -3.50 -18.76
C GLU A 141 6.92 -4.28 -18.07
N VAL A 142 5.78 -4.42 -18.72
CA VAL A 142 4.73 -5.34 -18.25
C VAL A 142 5.21 -6.77 -18.51
N LEU A 143 5.16 -7.61 -17.49
CA LEU A 143 5.59 -8.99 -17.60
C LEU A 143 4.79 -9.72 -18.69
N GLY A 144 5.49 -10.35 -19.65
CA GLY A 144 4.90 -10.98 -20.83
C GLY A 144 4.68 -10.03 -22.03
N TYR A 145 4.93 -8.72 -21.86
CA TYR A 145 4.80 -7.72 -22.94
C TYR A 145 6.03 -6.79 -22.96
N PRO A 146 7.21 -7.28 -23.38
CA PRO A 146 8.48 -6.55 -23.25
C PRO A 146 8.69 -5.42 -24.26
N ASP A 147 7.80 -5.24 -25.26
CA ASP A 147 8.01 -4.32 -26.38
C ASP A 147 7.97 -2.84 -25.99
N ASN A 148 7.42 -2.53 -24.81
CA ASN A 148 7.28 -1.16 -24.34
C ASN A 148 7.80 -1.02 -22.91
N SER A 149 8.48 0.10 -22.65
CA SER A 149 8.94 0.43 -21.31
C SER A 149 8.36 1.76 -20.81
N TYR A 150 8.01 1.80 -19.52
CA TYR A 150 7.26 2.86 -18.88
C TYR A 150 8.07 3.46 -17.73
N TYR A 151 7.95 4.76 -17.50
CA TYR A 151 8.64 5.43 -16.40
C TYR A 151 8.06 4.98 -15.04
N TRP A 152 8.97 4.74 -14.09
CA TRP A 152 8.67 4.48 -12.69
C TRP A 152 9.56 5.31 -11.78
N GLY A 153 8.94 6.12 -10.91
CA GLY A 153 9.61 6.81 -9.82
C GLY A 153 9.08 6.28 -8.50
N LEU A 154 9.95 6.01 -7.54
CA LEU A 154 9.60 5.45 -6.25
C LEU A 154 10.19 6.30 -5.14
N ASN A 155 9.36 6.78 -4.22
CA ASN A 155 9.76 7.32 -2.93
C ASN A 155 9.55 6.24 -1.86
N ILE A 156 10.44 6.18 -0.87
CA ILE A 156 10.29 5.33 0.32
C ILE A 156 10.64 6.17 1.53
N ASP A 157 9.77 6.17 2.56
CA ASP A 157 9.94 6.94 3.78
C ASP A 157 9.71 6.07 5.02
N ALA A 158 10.75 5.82 5.80
CA ALA A 158 10.67 5.07 7.05
C ALA A 158 10.09 5.93 8.16
N GLN A 159 8.95 5.50 8.73
CA GLN A 159 8.10 6.33 9.58
C GLN A 159 8.26 6.04 11.07
N ALA A 160 8.13 4.78 11.47
CA ALA A 160 8.10 4.39 12.88
C ALA A 160 8.51 2.94 13.09
N TRP A 161 8.99 2.60 14.29
CA TRP A 161 8.98 1.23 14.78
C TRP A 161 7.69 0.98 15.55
N GLU A 162 7.04 -0.13 15.25
CA GLU A 162 5.74 -0.51 15.82
C GLU A 162 5.72 -2.01 16.12
N SER A 163 5.06 -2.37 17.23
CA SER A 163 4.73 -3.78 17.52
C SER A 163 3.39 -4.09 16.90
N GLU A 164 3.38 -5.07 15.99
CA GLU A 164 2.18 -5.52 15.28
C GLU A 164 1.78 -6.92 15.71
N GLN A 165 0.47 -7.09 15.95
CA GLN A 165 -0.13 -8.39 16.21
C GLN A 165 -0.91 -8.86 14.99
N VAL A 166 -0.49 -9.98 14.41
CA VAL A 166 -1.13 -10.65 13.28
C VAL A 166 -1.37 -12.13 13.63
N PRO A 167 -2.15 -12.89 12.85
CA PRO A 167 -2.38 -14.32 13.13
C PRO A 167 -1.11 -15.16 13.30
N ALA A 168 -0.02 -14.78 12.61
CA ALA A 168 1.30 -15.43 12.74
C ALA A 168 2.04 -15.14 14.06
N GLY A 169 1.54 -14.21 14.89
CA GLY A 169 2.13 -13.82 16.18
C GLY A 169 2.39 -12.31 16.30
N ASN A 170 3.26 -11.95 17.26
CA ASN A 170 3.66 -10.57 17.51
C ASN A 170 5.03 -10.29 16.89
N PHE A 171 5.15 -9.15 16.21
CA PHE A 171 6.34 -8.76 15.49
C PHE A 171 6.71 -7.32 15.75
N LEU A 172 7.99 -7.07 15.99
CA LEU A 172 8.58 -5.74 15.88
C LEU A 172 8.76 -5.42 14.40
N THR A 173 8.24 -4.29 13.95
CA THR A 173 8.19 -3.89 12.55
C THR A 173 8.68 -2.47 12.34
N LEU A 174 9.36 -2.23 11.23
CA LEU A 174 9.56 -0.89 10.69
C LEU A 174 8.42 -0.57 9.74
N LYS A 175 7.59 0.38 10.12
CA LYS A 175 6.59 0.95 9.23
C LYS A 175 7.25 1.92 8.27
N TYR A 176 7.02 1.72 6.98
CA TYR A 176 7.41 2.67 5.95
C TYR A 176 6.28 2.90 4.95
N HIS A 177 6.28 4.08 4.36
CA HIS A 177 5.44 4.43 3.24
C HIS A 177 6.24 4.38 1.95
N SER A 178 5.65 3.81 0.91
CA SER A 178 6.23 3.83 -0.43
C SER A 178 5.22 4.42 -1.40
N SER A 179 5.69 5.29 -2.31
CA SER A 179 4.81 5.94 -3.27
C SER A 179 5.45 6.01 -4.65
N ALA A 180 4.66 5.74 -5.68
CA ALA A 180 5.02 5.94 -7.08
C ALA A 180 4.13 7.03 -7.70
N PRO A 181 4.48 8.32 -7.48
CA PRO A 181 3.71 9.43 -8.03
C PRO A 181 3.97 9.56 -9.53
N GLN A 182 2.89 9.76 -10.29
CA GLN A 182 2.95 10.06 -11.73
C GLN A 182 3.75 9.04 -12.56
N PHE A 183 3.67 7.76 -12.22
CA PHE A 183 4.26 6.74 -13.07
C PHE A 183 3.54 6.63 -14.42
N GLN A 184 4.22 6.17 -15.46
CA GLN A 184 3.58 5.89 -16.74
C GLN A 184 2.85 4.55 -16.68
N SER A 185 1.56 4.53 -17.07
CA SER A 185 0.81 3.29 -17.24
C SER A 185 1.04 2.68 -18.62
N ASN A 186 0.91 1.37 -18.72
CA ASN A 186 0.78 0.66 -20.00
C ASN A 186 -0.60 0.89 -20.64
N ASP A 187 -1.57 1.38 -19.90
CA ASP A 187 -2.87 1.81 -20.40
C ASP A 187 -2.78 3.27 -20.82
N PHE A 188 -2.78 3.53 -22.13
CA PHE A 188 -2.66 4.87 -22.72
C PHE A 188 -3.86 5.79 -22.42
N SER A 189 -4.97 5.24 -21.96
CA SER A 189 -6.14 6.04 -21.54
C SER A 189 -5.91 6.71 -20.19
N ARG A 190 -4.95 6.24 -19.39
CA ARG A 190 -4.62 6.79 -18.07
C ARG A 190 -3.65 7.95 -18.22
N LEU A 191 -4.11 9.17 -17.93
CA LEU A 191 -3.32 10.40 -18.06
C LEU A 191 -2.38 10.64 -16.88
N ALA A 192 -2.82 10.27 -15.67
CA ALA A 192 -2.05 10.43 -14.45
C ALA A 192 -2.31 9.23 -13.53
N ASN A 193 -1.26 8.74 -12.91
CA ASN A 193 -1.30 7.52 -12.11
C ASN A 193 -0.51 7.70 -10.82
N TRP A 194 -1.02 7.16 -9.72
CA TRP A 194 -0.36 7.12 -8.42
C TRP A 194 -0.57 5.75 -7.79
N ARG A 195 0.45 5.23 -7.17
CA ARG A 195 0.38 4.03 -6.33
C ARG A 195 1.09 4.30 -5.04
N ASP A 196 0.48 3.85 -3.97
CA ASP A 196 0.95 4.06 -2.60
C ASP A 196 0.88 2.73 -1.84
N GLU A 197 1.79 2.57 -0.88
CA GLU A 197 1.83 1.42 0.00
C GLU A 197 2.24 1.83 1.40
N ASP A 198 1.57 1.26 2.40
CA ASP A 198 2.02 1.24 3.78
C ASP A 198 2.45 -0.19 4.13
N VAL A 199 3.66 -0.34 4.63
CA VAL A 199 4.29 -1.64 4.85
C VAL A 199 4.84 -1.71 6.27
N TRP A 200 4.51 -2.78 6.98
CA TRP A 200 5.08 -3.15 8.27
C TRP A 200 6.08 -4.28 8.07
N LEU A 201 7.32 -3.91 7.94
CA LEU A 201 8.46 -4.79 7.65
C LEU A 201 9.00 -5.39 8.94
N SER A 202 9.05 -6.72 9.05
CA SER A 202 9.73 -7.38 10.16
C SER A 202 11.09 -7.95 9.75
N PRO A 203 12.19 -7.39 10.26
CA PRO A 203 13.52 -7.93 10.00
C PRO A 203 13.69 -9.39 10.44
N LYS A 204 12.98 -9.81 11.51
CA LYS A 204 13.00 -11.18 12.05
C LYS A 204 12.63 -12.24 11.02
N ILE A 205 11.66 -11.94 10.16
CA ILE A 205 11.18 -12.87 9.12
C ILE A 205 11.68 -12.52 7.73
N GLY A 206 12.43 -11.40 7.58
CA GLY A 206 12.94 -10.93 6.29
C GLY A 206 11.85 -10.44 5.31
N ARG A 207 10.66 -10.10 5.82
CA ARG A 207 9.51 -9.77 4.98
C ARG A 207 8.52 -8.88 5.76
N TRP A 208 7.51 -8.34 5.08
CA TRP A 208 6.40 -7.65 5.74
C TRP A 208 5.48 -8.61 6.50
N VAL A 209 4.90 -8.13 7.57
CA VAL A 209 3.81 -8.80 8.29
C VAL A 209 2.45 -8.26 7.86
N ILE A 210 2.40 -6.97 7.48
CA ILE A 210 1.26 -6.32 6.87
C ILE A 210 1.77 -5.48 5.70
N ARG A 211 1.05 -5.50 4.57
CA ARG A 211 1.27 -4.61 3.44
C ARG A 211 -0.07 -4.15 2.92
N ARG A 212 -0.29 -2.86 2.87
CA ARG A 212 -1.47 -2.23 2.27
C ARG A 212 -1.06 -1.52 1.01
N SER A 213 -1.78 -1.74 -0.07
CA SER A 213 -1.50 -1.13 -1.37
C SER A 213 -2.78 -0.57 -1.98
N TRP A 214 -2.69 0.61 -2.55
CA TRP A 214 -3.79 1.25 -3.27
C TRP A 214 -3.24 2.10 -4.42
N GLY A 215 -4.11 2.38 -5.38
CA GLY A 215 -3.76 3.23 -6.50
C GLY A 215 -4.92 4.12 -6.92
N ARG A 216 -4.60 5.16 -7.65
CA ARG A 216 -5.56 6.07 -8.27
C ARG A 216 -5.05 6.54 -9.62
N TYR A 217 -5.97 6.84 -10.52
CA TYR A 217 -5.62 7.31 -11.85
C TYR A 217 -6.73 8.20 -12.43
N VAL A 218 -6.36 9.00 -13.43
CA VAL A 218 -7.29 9.83 -14.21
C VAL A 218 -7.30 9.32 -15.64
N ILE A 219 -8.48 9.16 -16.22
CA ILE A 219 -8.62 8.73 -17.61
C ILE A 219 -8.99 9.87 -18.53
N SER A 220 -8.61 9.78 -19.81
CA SER A 220 -8.98 10.72 -20.85
C SER A 220 -10.49 10.67 -21.12
N GLY A 221 -11.11 11.82 -21.31
CA GLY A 221 -12.54 11.91 -21.68
C GLY A 221 -13.53 11.85 -20.52
N VAL A 222 -13.07 11.67 -19.28
CA VAL A 222 -13.92 11.83 -18.07
C VAL A 222 -13.82 13.27 -17.59
N THR A 223 -14.90 13.77 -16.98
CA THR A 223 -14.98 15.14 -16.44
C THR A 223 -13.72 15.47 -15.64
N ALA A 224 -13.07 16.57 -15.95
CA ALA A 224 -11.82 16.99 -15.35
C ALA A 224 -11.87 16.89 -13.81
N GLY A 225 -10.95 16.14 -13.23
CA GLY A 225 -10.79 15.99 -11.79
C GLY A 225 -11.38 14.73 -11.16
N THR A 226 -12.05 13.86 -11.90
CA THR A 226 -12.52 12.57 -11.35
C THR A 226 -11.37 11.57 -11.35
N ALA A 227 -10.89 11.22 -10.15
CA ALA A 227 -9.96 10.12 -9.98
C ALA A 227 -10.72 8.80 -9.85
N LEU A 228 -10.26 7.77 -10.56
CA LEU A 228 -10.65 6.39 -10.39
C LEU A 228 -9.65 5.71 -9.46
N PHE A 229 -10.09 4.65 -8.78
CA PHE A 229 -9.27 3.94 -7.81
C PHE A 229 -8.96 2.53 -8.31
N GLU A 230 -7.74 2.08 -8.07
CA GLU A 230 -7.36 0.67 -8.13
C GLU A 230 -7.85 -0.04 -6.86
N ASP A 231 -7.71 -1.36 -6.82
CA ASP A 231 -8.06 -2.13 -5.62
C ASP A 231 -7.26 -1.64 -4.40
N TYR A 232 -7.94 -1.51 -3.27
CA TYR A 232 -7.29 -1.26 -1.99
C TYR A 232 -7.16 -2.58 -1.25
N LEU A 233 -5.94 -3.12 -1.23
CA LEU A 233 -5.65 -4.45 -0.73
C LEU A 233 -4.79 -4.40 0.54
N GLU A 234 -5.04 -5.35 1.45
CA GLU A 234 -4.20 -5.64 2.59
C GLU A 234 -3.72 -7.09 2.53
N SER A 235 -2.42 -7.29 2.63
CA SER A 235 -1.79 -8.59 2.84
C SER A 235 -1.44 -8.72 4.32
N GLU A 236 -2.06 -9.66 5.04
CA GLU A 236 -1.81 -9.94 6.46
C GLU A 236 -1.18 -11.32 6.64
N LEU A 237 -0.09 -11.40 7.38
CA LEU A 237 0.66 -12.64 7.58
C LEU A 237 -0.12 -13.63 8.46
N LEU A 238 -0.44 -14.80 7.90
CA LEU A 238 -1.10 -15.90 8.61
C LEU A 238 -0.10 -16.86 9.27
N SER A 239 1.02 -17.14 8.59
CA SER A 239 2.08 -18.02 9.09
C SER A 239 3.38 -17.81 8.32
N TRP A 240 4.50 -18.26 8.89
CA TRP A 240 5.82 -18.26 8.25
C TRP A 240 6.69 -19.40 8.78
N LYS A 241 7.71 -19.79 8.00
CA LYS A 241 8.73 -20.79 8.41
C LYS A 241 10.05 -20.56 7.68
#